data_62742481a83a7e6f7215662d0e679a73
#
_entry.id   62742481a83a7e6f7215662d0e679a73
#
_cell.length_a   1.000
_cell.length_b   1.000
_cell.length_c   1.000
_cell.angle_alpha   90.00
_cell.angle_beta   90.00
_cell.angle_gamma   90.00
#
_symmetry.space_group_name_H-M   'P 1'
#
loop_
_entity.id
_entity.type
_entity.pdbx_description
1 polymer ?
#
loop_
_entity_poly.entity_id
_entity_poly.type
_entity_poly.pdbx_seq_one_letter_code
_entity_poly.pdbx_strand_id
1 'polypeptide(L)'
;MATSQRIAVYPGSFDPLTNGHVDIIRRGAGLFDRIVVAILVNEQKTPMFTTDERVAMVREAFAGEPSVGVETFDGLLVEFAARHGASAIVRGLRAVSDFEYEFQMALMNRRLDARVETVFMMPAAEYSYISSRLVKEVVMLGGSVTGLVPEAVERRLHARRARA
;
A
#
# COMPACT_ATOMS: atom_id res chain seq x y z
N MET A 1 -32.04 -10.24 2.11
CA MET A 1 -31.23 -9.23 2.81
C MET A 1 -30.00 -8.98 1.96
N ALA A 2 -29.76 -7.75 1.50
CA ALA A 2 -28.53 -7.42 0.81
C ALA A 2 -27.38 -7.56 1.84
N THR A 3 -26.47 -8.48 1.62
CA THR A 3 -25.25 -8.59 2.42
C THR A 3 -24.45 -7.32 2.20
N SER A 4 -24.24 -6.55 3.28
CA SER A 4 -23.38 -5.37 3.22
C SER A 4 -21.99 -5.79 2.71
N GLN A 5 -21.52 -5.13 1.67
CA GLN A 5 -20.21 -5.42 1.08
C GLN A 5 -19.11 -5.10 2.10
N ARG A 6 -18.21 -6.07 2.34
CA ARG A 6 -17.07 -5.89 3.23
C ARG A 6 -15.95 -5.19 2.46
N ILE A 7 -15.79 -3.89 2.72
CA ILE A 7 -14.79 -3.06 2.06
C ILE A 7 -13.66 -2.78 3.04
N ALA A 8 -12.42 -2.91 2.57
CA ALA A 8 -11.22 -2.50 3.28
C ALA A 8 -10.45 -1.42 2.50
N VAL A 9 -9.72 -0.59 3.23
CA VAL A 9 -8.77 0.38 2.68
C VAL A 9 -7.36 -0.06 3.03
N TYR A 10 -6.45 -0.05 2.06
CA TYR A 10 -5.03 -0.29 2.26
C TYR A 10 -4.24 0.97 1.91
N PRO A 11 -3.86 1.79 2.91
CA PRO A 11 -3.18 3.05 2.69
C PRO A 11 -1.67 2.88 2.59
N GLY A 12 -1.03 3.73 1.81
CA GLY A 12 0.41 3.81 1.73
C GLY A 12 0.90 4.85 0.73
N SER A 13 2.20 5.07 0.73
CA SER A 13 2.85 5.94 -0.28
C SER A 13 3.07 5.20 -1.59
N PHE A 14 3.38 3.90 -1.56
CA PHE A 14 3.68 3.05 -2.73
C PHE A 14 4.71 3.70 -3.67
N ASP A 15 5.81 4.12 -3.11
CA ASP A 15 6.90 4.84 -3.78
C ASP A 15 8.24 4.08 -3.74
N PRO A 16 8.35 3.00 -4.52
CA PRO A 16 7.35 2.38 -5.38
C PRO A 16 6.53 1.27 -4.71
N LEU A 17 5.57 0.71 -5.46
CA LEU A 17 4.91 -0.55 -5.14
C LEU A 17 5.93 -1.68 -5.08
N THR A 18 5.85 -2.55 -4.06
CA THR A 18 6.71 -3.73 -3.89
C THR A 18 5.89 -5.02 -3.93
N ASN A 19 6.56 -6.16 -4.11
CA ASN A 19 5.89 -7.46 -4.08
C ASN A 19 5.32 -7.78 -2.68
N GLY A 20 5.87 -7.21 -1.62
CA GLY A 20 5.26 -7.27 -0.29
C GLY A 20 3.90 -6.56 -0.22
N HIS A 21 3.76 -5.40 -0.86
CA HIS A 21 2.47 -4.72 -0.99
C HIS A 21 1.50 -5.54 -1.85
N VAL A 22 1.96 -6.07 -2.97
CA VAL A 22 1.13 -6.90 -3.87
C VAL A 22 0.60 -8.14 -3.14
N ASP A 23 1.43 -8.83 -2.36
CA ASP A 23 1.04 -9.98 -1.55
C ASP A 23 -0.10 -9.65 -0.58
N ILE A 24 0.06 -8.56 0.18
CA ILE A 24 -0.96 -8.12 1.15
C ILE A 24 -2.27 -7.72 0.44
N ILE A 25 -2.19 -6.99 -0.67
CA ILE A 25 -3.38 -6.56 -1.41
C ILE A 25 -4.15 -7.76 -1.95
N ARG A 26 -3.48 -8.73 -2.58
CA ARG A 26 -4.13 -9.94 -3.10
C ARG A 26 -4.76 -10.79 -2.02
N ARG A 27 -4.06 -10.98 -0.91
CA ARG A 27 -4.60 -11.75 0.22
C ARG A 27 -5.74 -10.98 0.90
N GLY A 28 -5.65 -9.66 0.99
CA GLY A 28 -6.74 -8.80 1.45
C GLY A 28 -7.98 -8.90 0.56
N ALA A 29 -7.80 -8.93 -0.77
CA ALA A 29 -8.89 -9.15 -1.73
C ALA A 29 -9.56 -10.51 -1.59
N GLY A 30 -8.90 -11.49 -0.97
CA GLY A 30 -9.51 -12.78 -0.60
C GLY A 30 -10.31 -12.74 0.72
N LEU A 31 -10.10 -11.73 1.56
CA LEU A 31 -10.79 -11.58 2.85
C LEU A 31 -11.97 -10.60 2.78
N PHE A 32 -11.88 -9.62 1.89
CA PHE A 32 -12.86 -8.55 1.70
C PHE A 32 -13.47 -8.63 0.31
N ASP A 33 -14.70 -8.20 0.15
CA ASP A 33 -15.37 -8.17 -1.16
C ASP A 33 -14.74 -7.10 -2.08
N ARG A 34 -14.15 -6.07 -1.48
CA ARG A 34 -13.37 -5.03 -2.17
C ARG A 34 -12.25 -4.50 -1.27
N ILE A 35 -11.07 -4.28 -1.85
CA ILE A 35 -9.97 -3.55 -1.22
C ILE A 35 -9.64 -2.30 -2.03
N VAL A 36 -9.59 -1.14 -1.38
CA VAL A 36 -9.23 0.13 -2.00
C VAL A 36 -7.81 0.47 -1.59
N VAL A 37 -6.89 0.40 -2.54
CA VAL A 37 -5.51 0.88 -2.35
C VAL A 37 -5.53 2.39 -2.35
N ALA A 38 -5.26 2.99 -1.20
CA ALA A 38 -5.33 4.42 -0.97
C ALA A 38 -3.91 5.02 -1.01
N ILE A 39 -3.58 5.70 -2.09
CA ILE A 39 -2.27 6.32 -2.30
C ILE A 39 -2.26 7.69 -1.66
N LEU A 40 -1.42 7.85 -0.64
CA LEU A 40 -1.28 9.11 0.08
C LEU A 40 -0.61 10.18 -0.80
N VAL A 41 -1.31 11.29 -0.96
CA VAL A 41 -0.75 12.53 -1.52
C VAL A 41 -0.05 13.27 -0.38
N ASN A 42 1.28 13.26 -0.35
CA ASN A 42 2.05 13.92 0.69
C ASN A 42 3.03 14.92 0.07
N GLU A 43 2.70 16.19 0.14
CA GLU A 43 3.53 17.29 -0.39
C GLU A 43 4.79 17.55 0.45
N GLN A 44 4.83 17.08 1.71
CA GLN A 44 5.98 17.30 2.61
C GLN A 44 7.16 16.36 2.35
N LYS A 45 6.97 15.30 1.56
CA LYS A 45 8.03 14.37 1.18
C LYS A 45 8.31 14.52 -0.31
N THR A 46 9.59 14.37 -0.68
CA THR A 46 9.99 14.31 -2.10
C THR A 46 9.98 12.84 -2.53
N PRO A 47 8.90 12.33 -3.10
CA PRO A 47 8.83 10.96 -3.57
C PRO A 47 9.68 10.79 -4.84
N MET A 48 10.14 9.57 -5.12
CA MET A 48 10.82 9.25 -6.37
C MET A 48 9.86 9.29 -7.57
N PHE A 49 8.63 8.86 -7.35
CA PHE A 49 7.58 8.84 -8.36
C PHE A 49 6.46 9.81 -8.01
N THR A 50 5.95 10.51 -9.01
CA THR A 50 4.77 11.37 -8.85
C THR A 50 3.56 10.57 -8.39
N THR A 51 2.53 11.24 -7.88
CA THR A 51 1.29 10.57 -7.48
C THR A 51 0.67 9.80 -8.64
N ASP A 52 0.63 10.38 -9.84
CA ASP A 52 0.08 9.73 -11.03
C ASP A 52 0.88 8.49 -11.45
N GLU A 53 2.20 8.55 -11.36
CA GLU A 53 3.06 7.38 -11.63
C GLU A 53 2.81 6.26 -10.62
N ARG A 54 2.63 6.59 -9.34
CA ARG A 54 2.34 5.61 -8.28
C ARG A 54 0.95 4.97 -8.48
N VAL A 55 -0.05 5.76 -8.84
CA VAL A 55 -1.38 5.27 -9.22
C VAL A 55 -1.29 4.33 -10.42
N ALA A 56 -0.56 4.72 -11.45
CA ALA A 56 -0.39 3.91 -12.66
C ALA A 56 0.29 2.56 -12.36
N MET A 57 1.34 2.54 -11.52
CA MET A 57 2.00 1.30 -11.12
C MET A 57 1.07 0.33 -10.41
N VAL A 58 0.24 0.82 -9.49
CA VAL A 58 -0.72 -0.04 -8.77
C VAL A 58 -1.83 -0.52 -9.72
N ARG A 59 -2.39 0.35 -10.54
CA ARG A 59 -3.42 -0.05 -11.53
C ARG A 59 -2.91 -1.09 -12.52
N GLU A 60 -1.67 -0.95 -12.99
CA GLU A 60 -1.05 -1.92 -13.89
C GLU A 60 -0.85 -3.29 -13.22
N ALA A 61 -0.41 -3.30 -11.96
CA ALA A 61 -0.20 -4.53 -11.20
C ALA A 61 -1.50 -5.32 -10.93
N PHE A 62 -2.64 -4.63 -10.88
CA PHE A 62 -3.95 -5.23 -10.57
C PHE A 62 -4.98 -5.11 -11.69
N ALA A 63 -4.54 -4.91 -12.94
CA ALA A 63 -5.42 -4.66 -14.08
C ALA A 63 -6.48 -5.75 -14.33
N GLY A 64 -6.22 -6.99 -13.91
CA GLY A 64 -7.16 -8.11 -14.02
C GLY A 64 -7.94 -8.43 -12.74
N GLU A 65 -7.87 -7.59 -11.71
CA GLU A 65 -8.42 -7.88 -10.38
C GLU A 65 -9.52 -6.85 -10.00
N PRO A 66 -10.79 -7.10 -10.37
CA PRO A 66 -11.87 -6.11 -10.20
C PRO A 66 -12.21 -5.79 -8.73
N SER A 67 -11.84 -6.66 -7.80
CA SER A 67 -11.98 -6.43 -6.35
C SER A 67 -10.97 -5.41 -5.80
N VAL A 68 -9.96 -5.01 -6.58
CA VAL A 68 -8.94 -4.04 -6.18
C VAL A 68 -9.22 -2.69 -6.82
N GLY A 69 -9.58 -1.70 -6.00
CA GLY A 69 -9.70 -0.29 -6.40
C GLY A 69 -8.41 0.46 -6.10
N VAL A 70 -8.15 1.54 -6.84
CA VAL A 70 -6.98 2.40 -6.62
C VAL A 70 -7.41 3.85 -6.65
N GLU A 71 -7.21 4.55 -5.55
CA GLU A 71 -7.55 5.97 -5.40
C GLU A 71 -6.46 6.72 -4.63
N THR A 72 -6.44 8.02 -4.78
CA THR A 72 -5.58 8.91 -4.00
C THR A 72 -6.35 9.49 -2.83
N PHE A 73 -5.65 9.82 -1.74
CA PHE A 73 -6.24 10.54 -0.64
C PHE A 73 -5.25 11.51 0.01
N ASP A 74 -5.80 12.54 0.62
CA ASP A 74 -5.16 13.45 1.55
C ASP A 74 -6.02 13.56 2.82
N GLY A 75 -5.50 14.16 3.88
CA GLY A 75 -6.21 14.29 5.15
C GLY A 75 -6.28 13.00 5.97
N LEU A 76 -7.33 12.85 6.76
CA LEU A 76 -7.47 11.75 7.71
C LEU A 76 -7.90 10.45 7.02
N LEU A 77 -7.16 9.39 7.29
CA LEU A 77 -7.43 8.05 6.73
C LEU A 77 -8.82 7.53 7.10
N VAL A 78 -9.27 7.76 8.33
CA VAL A 78 -10.60 7.31 8.78
C VAL A 78 -11.74 8.01 8.03
N GLU A 79 -11.56 9.27 7.63
CA GLU A 79 -12.54 9.98 6.80
C GLU A 79 -12.59 9.41 5.38
N PHE A 80 -11.42 9.08 4.81
CA PHE A 80 -11.35 8.40 3.53
C PHE A 80 -12.04 7.03 3.61
N ALA A 81 -11.75 6.24 4.64
CA ALA A 81 -12.39 4.94 4.87
C ALA A 81 -13.92 5.07 4.99
N ALA A 82 -14.39 6.04 5.75
CA ALA A 82 -15.82 6.31 5.92
C ALA A 82 -16.53 6.66 4.61
N ARG A 83 -15.91 7.51 3.77
CA ARG A 83 -16.47 7.85 2.44
C ARG A 83 -16.63 6.65 1.52
N HIS A 84 -15.81 5.63 1.70
CA HIS A 84 -15.86 4.37 0.93
C HIS A 84 -16.74 3.30 1.57
N GLY A 85 -17.34 3.58 2.73
CA GLY A 85 -18.09 2.58 3.50
C GLY A 85 -17.20 1.42 3.97
N ALA A 86 -15.89 1.67 4.12
CA ALA A 86 -14.96 0.65 4.57
C ALA A 86 -15.12 0.38 6.07
N SER A 87 -15.14 -0.88 6.44
CA SER A 87 -15.16 -1.34 7.84
C SER A 87 -13.77 -1.67 8.38
N ALA A 88 -12.76 -1.74 7.51
CA ALA A 88 -11.41 -2.09 7.90
C ALA A 88 -10.34 -1.24 7.19
N ILE A 89 -9.26 -0.96 7.93
CA ILE A 89 -8.00 -0.48 7.41
C ILE A 89 -7.01 -1.63 7.49
N VAL A 90 -6.50 -2.08 6.35
CA VAL A 90 -5.45 -3.11 6.28
C VAL A 90 -4.10 -2.44 6.39
N ARG A 91 -3.22 -2.99 7.23
CA ARG A 91 -1.83 -2.57 7.37
C ARG A 91 -0.91 -3.76 7.28
N GLY A 92 0.19 -3.62 6.53
CA GLY A 92 1.27 -4.59 6.52
C GLY A 92 2.15 -4.45 7.75
N LEU A 93 2.49 -5.57 8.39
CA LEU A 93 3.38 -5.61 9.54
C LEU A 93 4.58 -6.50 9.22
N ARG A 94 5.79 -5.91 9.09
CA ARG A 94 6.99 -6.61 8.62
C ARG A 94 7.95 -6.98 9.75
N ALA A 95 8.18 -6.06 10.69
CA ALA A 95 9.17 -6.19 11.75
C ALA A 95 8.64 -5.63 13.06
N VAL A 96 9.30 -5.99 14.16
CA VAL A 96 8.96 -5.49 15.51
C VAL A 96 9.02 -3.96 15.59
N SER A 97 9.96 -3.34 14.88
CA SER A 97 10.09 -1.87 14.80
C SER A 97 8.90 -1.17 14.14
N ASP A 98 8.16 -1.86 13.27
CA ASP A 98 6.94 -1.31 12.67
C ASP A 98 5.76 -1.36 13.67
N PHE A 99 5.78 -2.32 14.60
CA PHE A 99 4.63 -2.63 15.46
C PHE A 99 4.23 -1.46 16.36
N GLU A 100 5.17 -0.81 17.02
CA GLU A 100 4.86 0.27 17.96
C GLU A 100 4.14 1.42 17.26
N TYR A 101 4.66 1.87 16.13
CA TYR A 101 4.04 2.94 15.36
C TYR A 101 2.66 2.54 14.81
N GLU A 102 2.56 1.35 14.23
CA GLU A 102 1.31 0.83 13.67
C GLU A 102 0.25 0.63 14.77
N PHE A 103 0.65 0.17 15.93
CA PHE A 103 -0.23 0.04 17.10
C PHE A 103 -0.78 1.40 17.56
N GLN A 104 0.08 2.41 17.69
CA GLN A 104 -0.34 3.76 18.05
C GLN A 104 -1.32 4.33 17.01
N MET A 105 -1.04 4.16 15.73
CA MET A 105 -1.92 4.60 14.66
C MET A 105 -3.27 3.89 14.66
N ALA A 106 -3.30 2.60 14.94
CA ALA A 106 -4.54 1.82 15.06
C ALA A 106 -5.42 2.34 16.21
N LEU A 107 -4.82 2.60 17.37
CA LEU A 107 -5.53 3.18 18.51
C LEU A 107 -6.05 4.59 18.20
N MET A 108 -5.26 5.42 17.53
CA MET A 108 -5.66 6.76 17.13
C MET A 108 -6.82 6.71 16.12
N ASN A 109 -6.74 5.87 15.12
CA ASN A 109 -7.80 5.70 14.13
C ASN A 109 -9.11 5.23 14.79
N ARG A 110 -9.05 4.27 15.71
CA ARG A 110 -10.21 3.82 16.50
C ARG A 110 -10.80 4.94 17.36
N ARG A 111 -9.95 5.80 17.92
CA ARG A 111 -10.40 6.97 18.71
C ARG A 111 -11.14 7.99 17.84
N LEU A 112 -10.70 8.16 16.58
CA LEU A 112 -11.30 9.09 15.63
C LEU A 112 -12.59 8.55 15.01
N ASP A 113 -12.63 7.27 14.67
CA ASP A 113 -13.83 6.58 14.18
C ASP A 113 -13.85 5.11 14.62
N ALA A 114 -14.67 4.81 15.63
CA ALA A 114 -14.79 3.47 16.21
C ALA A 114 -15.46 2.44 15.26
N ARG A 115 -16.01 2.87 14.12
CA ARG A 115 -16.64 1.98 13.14
C ARG A 115 -15.61 1.30 12.22
N VAL A 116 -14.39 1.81 12.19
CA VAL A 116 -13.33 1.31 11.31
C VAL A 116 -12.29 0.56 12.16
N GLU A 117 -12.09 -0.73 11.89
CA GLU A 117 -11.10 -1.54 12.60
C GLU A 117 -9.79 -1.63 11.80
N THR A 118 -8.66 -1.70 12.49
CA THR A 118 -7.36 -1.94 11.85
C THR A 118 -7.04 -3.43 11.85
N VAL A 119 -6.75 -3.97 10.67
CA VAL A 119 -6.37 -5.38 10.47
C VAL A 119 -4.91 -5.43 10.04
N PHE A 120 -4.07 -6.06 10.85
CA PHE A 120 -2.67 -6.28 10.53
C PHE A 120 -2.50 -7.58 9.75
N MET A 121 -1.78 -7.49 8.64
CA MET A 121 -1.42 -8.63 7.81
C MET A 121 0.10 -8.72 7.69
N MET A 122 0.64 -9.91 7.91
CA MET A 122 2.05 -10.16 7.70
C MET A 122 2.29 -10.50 6.23
N PRO A 123 3.26 -9.87 5.56
CA PRO A 123 3.66 -10.28 4.22
C PRO A 123 4.25 -11.69 4.25
N ALA A 124 4.30 -12.34 3.10
CA ALA A 124 5.03 -13.60 2.95
C ALA A 124 6.48 -13.43 3.44
N ALA A 125 7.05 -14.50 4.00
CA ALA A 125 8.37 -14.45 4.64
C ALA A 125 9.46 -13.91 3.71
N GLU A 126 9.39 -14.24 2.42
CA GLU A 126 10.31 -13.77 1.38
C GLU A 126 10.25 -12.26 1.12
N TYR A 127 9.14 -11.59 1.51
CA TYR A 127 8.97 -10.14 1.37
C TYR A 127 9.06 -9.38 2.70
N SER A 128 9.28 -10.07 3.81
CA SER A 128 9.23 -9.47 5.15
C SER A 128 10.31 -8.41 5.42
N TYR A 129 11.44 -8.47 4.72
CA TYR A 129 12.53 -7.51 4.82
C TYR A 129 12.46 -6.36 3.80
N ILE A 130 11.52 -6.42 2.85
CA ILE A 130 11.43 -5.46 1.74
C ILE A 130 10.74 -4.18 2.20
N SER A 131 11.31 -3.05 1.83
CA SER A 131 10.66 -1.74 1.91
C SER A 131 10.88 -0.97 0.61
N SER A 132 9.97 -0.03 0.30
CA SER A 132 10.14 0.87 -0.84
C SER A 132 11.44 1.68 -0.74
N ARG A 133 11.82 2.06 0.48
CA ARG A 133 13.09 2.77 0.74
C ARG A 133 14.29 1.91 0.35
N LEU A 134 14.35 0.67 0.86
CA LEU A 134 15.46 -0.25 0.56
C LEU A 134 15.56 -0.53 -0.95
N VAL A 135 14.43 -0.75 -1.61
CA VAL A 135 14.37 -0.96 -3.06
C VAL A 135 14.98 0.23 -3.82
N LYS A 136 14.62 1.45 -3.46
CA LYS A 136 15.20 2.67 -4.07
C LYS A 136 16.71 2.75 -3.84
N GLU A 137 17.17 2.55 -2.62
CA GLU A 137 18.60 2.57 -2.28
C GLU A 137 19.39 1.55 -3.11
N VAL A 138 18.92 0.31 -3.20
CA VAL A 138 19.58 -0.77 -3.96
C VAL A 138 19.68 -0.42 -5.42
N VAL A 139 18.59 0.05 -6.05
CA VAL A 139 18.59 0.42 -7.48
C VAL A 139 19.53 1.59 -7.76
N MET A 140 19.51 2.63 -6.92
CA MET A 140 20.37 3.80 -7.11
C MET A 140 21.86 3.45 -7.00
N LEU A 141 22.21 2.43 -6.20
CA LEU A 141 23.56 1.90 -6.09
C LEU A 141 23.90 0.86 -7.20
N GLY A 142 22.97 0.55 -8.07
CA GLY A 142 23.18 -0.36 -9.19
C GLY A 142 22.90 -1.83 -8.91
N GLY A 143 22.29 -2.12 -7.76
CA GLY A 143 21.87 -3.48 -7.41
C GLY A 143 20.58 -3.89 -8.15
N SER A 144 20.35 -5.20 -8.23
CA SER A 144 19.12 -5.77 -8.78
C SER A 144 18.02 -5.82 -7.72
N VAL A 145 16.80 -5.55 -8.15
CA VAL A 145 15.56 -5.69 -7.36
C VAL A 145 14.57 -6.65 -8.01
N THR A 146 15.06 -7.46 -8.93
CA THR A 146 14.27 -8.50 -9.61
C THR A 146 13.63 -9.44 -8.59
N GLY A 147 12.31 -9.66 -8.71
CA GLY A 147 11.56 -10.47 -7.77
C GLY A 147 11.11 -9.74 -6.49
N LEU A 148 11.61 -8.52 -6.22
CA LEU A 148 11.22 -7.72 -5.05
C LEU A 148 10.11 -6.71 -5.37
N VAL A 149 9.99 -6.36 -6.65
CA VAL A 149 8.96 -5.45 -7.17
C VAL A 149 8.32 -6.07 -8.42
N PRO A 150 7.12 -5.64 -8.82
CA PRO A 150 6.56 -5.99 -10.13
C PRO A 150 7.51 -5.57 -11.26
N GLU A 151 7.57 -6.34 -12.33
CA GLU A 151 8.49 -6.10 -13.45
C GLU A 151 8.33 -4.69 -14.08
N ALA A 152 7.09 -4.22 -14.19
CA ALA A 152 6.81 -2.86 -14.69
C ALA A 152 7.37 -1.76 -13.77
N VAL A 153 7.38 -2.01 -12.46
CA VAL A 153 7.99 -1.11 -11.46
C VAL A 153 9.51 -1.14 -11.59
N GLU A 154 10.11 -2.31 -11.76
CA GLU A 154 11.55 -2.46 -11.95
C GLU A 154 12.04 -1.66 -13.17
N ARG A 155 11.34 -1.77 -14.31
CA ARG A 155 11.64 -0.97 -15.51
C ARG A 155 11.62 0.55 -15.23
N ARG A 156 10.65 1.02 -14.49
CA ARG A 156 10.54 2.45 -14.12
C ARG A 156 11.66 2.89 -13.17
N LEU A 157 12.06 2.04 -12.23
CA LEU A 157 13.19 2.30 -11.33
C LEU A 157 14.50 2.45 -12.11
N HIS A 158 14.77 1.53 -13.04
CA HIS A 158 15.95 1.62 -13.89
C HIS A 158 15.97 2.87 -14.78
N ALA A 159 14.82 3.27 -15.32
CA ALA A 159 14.70 4.51 -16.08
C ALA A 159 14.95 5.76 -15.23
N ARG A 160 14.57 5.76 -13.96
CA ARG A 160 14.88 6.85 -13.01
C ARG A 160 16.36 6.93 -12.71
N ARG A 161 16.99 5.78 -12.43
CA ARG A 161 18.44 5.74 -12.20
C ARG A 161 19.26 6.28 -13.38
N ALA A 162 18.87 5.94 -14.60
CA ALA A 162 19.56 6.40 -15.81
C ALA A 162 19.49 7.92 -16.02
N ARG A 163 18.58 8.63 -15.32
CA ARG A 163 18.39 10.09 -15.41
C ARG A 163 18.96 10.86 -14.21
N ALA A 164 19.42 10.15 -13.20
CA ALA A 164 19.99 10.72 -11.97
C ALA A 164 21.50 10.89 -12.09
#